data_d2e31804647ecbd0061759bd5ae81f20
#
_entry.id   d2e31804647ecbd0061759bd5ae81f20
#
_cell.length_a   1.000
_cell.length_b   1.000
_cell.length_c   1.000
_cell.angle_alpha   90.00
_cell.angle_beta   90.00
_cell.angle_gamma   90.00
#
_symmetry.space_group_name_H-M   'P 1'
#
loop_
_entity.id
_entity.type
_entity.pdbx_description
1 polymer ?
#
loop_
_entity_poly.entity_id
_entity_poly.type
_entity_poly.pdbx_seq_one_letter_code
_entity_poly.pdbx_strand_id
1 'polypeptide(L)'
;MNWILTMSLTACLHHTWFIKPIPFQSLIINKACHARISPRIVAALIATESGFNRNAVRYEKRVNDYSVGLMQIRMGTAKMLGYTGSLRKLKLPWVNIYYGTRYLKNCLVRYPNNWDGIVAYNQGRPLWDDERNRYILPNGRPQHYANIVQGKLLKITSPSY
;
A
#
# COMPACT_ATOMS: atom_id res chain seq x y z
N MET A 1 9.34 2.16 13.20
CA MET A 1 10.04 1.50 12.08
C MET A 1 9.81 2.34 10.83
N ASN A 2 10.85 2.79 10.16
CA ASN A 2 10.68 3.66 8.99
C ASN A 2 10.46 2.84 7.72
N TRP A 3 9.31 3.00 7.07
CA TRP A 3 8.96 2.30 5.83
C TRP A 3 9.57 2.93 4.57
N ILE A 4 10.12 4.14 4.72
CA ILE A 4 10.84 4.85 3.67
C ILE A 4 12.30 4.42 3.73
N LEU A 5 12.79 3.86 2.62
CA LEU A 5 14.14 3.32 2.54
C LEU A 5 15.20 4.42 2.50
N THR A 6 16.28 4.21 3.24
CA THR A 6 17.49 5.05 3.17
C THR A 6 18.58 4.44 2.29
N MET A 7 18.47 3.14 1.97
CA MET A 7 19.42 2.44 1.10
C MET A 7 19.35 2.89 -0.36
N SER A 8 20.43 2.70 -1.12
CA SER A 8 20.44 2.97 -2.56
C SER A 8 19.45 2.07 -3.31
N LEU A 9 19.03 2.49 -4.51
CA LEU A 9 18.16 1.69 -5.36
C LEU A 9 18.77 0.32 -5.68
N THR A 10 20.05 0.30 -6.04
CA THR A 10 20.78 -0.93 -6.34
C THR A 10 20.81 -1.88 -5.15
N ALA A 11 21.14 -1.39 -3.96
CA ALA A 11 21.14 -2.19 -2.74
C ALA A 11 19.73 -2.74 -2.43
N CYS A 12 18.70 -1.93 -2.63
CA CYS A 12 17.32 -2.36 -2.41
C CYS A 12 16.90 -3.49 -3.36
N LEU A 13 17.28 -3.42 -4.64
CA LEU A 13 16.91 -4.43 -5.63
C LEU A 13 17.60 -5.78 -5.39
N HIS A 14 18.81 -5.78 -4.84
CA HIS A 14 19.59 -6.99 -4.57
C HIS A 14 19.42 -7.54 -3.14
N HIS A 15 18.68 -6.86 -2.28
CA HIS A 15 18.46 -7.31 -0.91
C HIS A 15 17.45 -8.48 -0.84
N THR A 16 17.71 -9.45 0.05
CA THR A 16 16.74 -10.53 0.32
C THR A 16 15.61 -10.04 1.21
N TRP A 17 14.47 -9.73 0.60
CA TRP A 17 13.31 -9.16 1.30
C TRP A 17 12.39 -10.20 1.93
N PHE A 18 12.30 -11.38 1.34
CA PHE A 18 11.34 -12.41 1.72
C PHE A 18 12.04 -13.72 2.01
N ILE A 19 11.64 -14.41 3.08
CA ILE A 19 12.17 -15.72 3.48
C ILE A 19 11.60 -16.82 2.58
N LYS A 20 10.34 -16.66 2.20
CA LYS A 20 9.65 -17.55 1.24
C LYS A 20 9.17 -16.78 0.02
N PRO A 21 9.11 -17.42 -1.16
CA PRO A 21 8.56 -16.78 -2.34
C PRO A 21 7.11 -16.33 -2.13
N ILE A 22 6.78 -15.15 -2.64
CA ILE A 22 5.42 -14.61 -2.65
C ILE A 22 4.98 -14.30 -4.08
N PRO A 23 3.65 -14.27 -4.37
CA PRO A 23 3.17 -13.88 -5.69
C PRO A 23 3.67 -12.47 -6.08
N PHE A 24 4.04 -12.30 -7.34
CA PHE A 24 4.52 -11.02 -7.90
C PHE A 24 5.78 -10.44 -7.23
N GLN A 25 6.59 -11.26 -6.55
CA GLN A 25 7.72 -10.85 -5.72
C GLN A 25 8.65 -9.87 -6.43
N SER A 26 9.18 -10.24 -7.60
CA SER A 26 10.14 -9.40 -8.35
C SER A 26 9.55 -8.04 -8.73
N LEU A 27 8.27 -8.02 -9.09
CA LEU A 27 7.55 -6.79 -9.43
C LEU A 27 7.34 -5.91 -8.21
N ILE A 28 6.98 -6.49 -7.07
CA ILE A 28 6.81 -5.79 -5.79
C ILE A 28 8.14 -5.16 -5.37
N ILE A 29 9.24 -5.93 -5.39
CA ILE A 29 10.57 -5.42 -5.05
C ILE A 29 10.92 -4.26 -5.98
N ASN A 30 10.81 -4.44 -7.29
CA ASN A 30 11.13 -3.40 -8.25
C ASN A 30 10.37 -2.10 -7.99
N LYS A 31 9.03 -2.15 -7.92
CA LYS A 31 8.21 -0.94 -7.75
C LYS A 31 8.35 -0.30 -6.37
N ALA A 32 8.50 -1.10 -5.32
CA ALA A 32 8.72 -0.62 -3.96
C ALA A 32 10.07 0.10 -3.83
N CYS A 33 11.15 -0.50 -4.35
CA CYS A 33 12.48 0.10 -4.31
C CYS A 33 12.53 1.42 -5.08
N HIS A 34 11.95 1.51 -6.27
CA HIS A 34 11.84 2.76 -7.02
C HIS A 34 11.03 3.83 -6.28
N ALA A 35 9.99 3.44 -5.55
CA ALA A 35 9.23 4.35 -4.69
C ALA A 35 9.93 4.68 -3.38
N ARG A 36 11.07 4.05 -3.07
CA ARG A 36 11.77 4.11 -1.78
C ARG A 36 10.89 3.69 -0.59
N ILE A 37 10.14 2.61 -0.78
CA ILE A 37 9.31 2.00 0.26
C ILE A 37 9.81 0.57 0.49
N SER A 38 9.73 0.08 1.72
CA SER A 38 10.06 -1.31 2.03
C SER A 38 9.19 -2.28 1.21
N PRO A 39 9.76 -3.20 0.41
CA PRO A 39 9.02 -4.23 -0.30
C PRO A 39 8.12 -5.08 0.60
N ARG A 40 8.52 -5.30 1.85
CA ARG A 40 7.72 -6.05 2.84
C ARG A 40 6.41 -5.35 3.16
N ILE A 41 6.42 -4.02 3.30
CA ILE A 41 5.19 -3.27 3.58
C ILE A 41 4.25 -3.24 2.37
N VAL A 42 4.79 -3.14 1.16
CA VAL A 42 3.97 -3.23 -0.06
C VAL A 42 3.33 -4.61 -0.20
N ALA A 43 4.08 -5.68 0.07
CA ALA A 43 3.55 -7.05 0.06
C ALA A 43 2.47 -7.27 1.12
N ALA A 44 2.67 -6.78 2.35
CA ALA A 44 1.69 -6.86 3.43
C ALA A 44 0.40 -6.11 3.08
N LEU A 45 0.53 -4.96 2.43
CA LEU A 45 -0.60 -4.19 1.94
C LEU A 45 -1.37 -4.95 0.84
N ILE A 46 -0.69 -5.50 -0.16
CA ILE A 46 -1.31 -6.33 -1.21
C ILE A 46 -2.03 -7.54 -0.61
N ALA A 47 -1.41 -8.21 0.37
CA ALA A 47 -2.03 -9.33 1.08
C ALA A 47 -3.29 -8.91 1.85
N THR A 48 -3.34 -7.68 2.35
CA THR A 48 -4.51 -7.12 3.06
C THR A 48 -5.61 -6.70 2.10
N GLU A 49 -5.26 -5.99 1.02
CA GLU A 49 -6.22 -5.39 0.10
C GLU A 49 -6.91 -6.42 -0.82
N SER A 50 -6.17 -7.38 -1.33
CA SER A 50 -6.68 -8.31 -2.34
C SER A 50 -6.35 -9.78 -2.10
N GLY A 51 -5.51 -10.11 -1.10
CA GLY A 51 -4.96 -11.46 -0.96
C GLY A 51 -4.16 -11.89 -2.19
N PHE A 52 -3.46 -10.96 -2.85
CA PHE A 52 -2.76 -11.15 -4.12
C PHE A 52 -3.67 -11.45 -5.33
N ASN A 53 -4.98 -11.19 -5.26
CA ASN A 53 -5.89 -11.33 -6.39
C ASN A 53 -5.79 -10.11 -7.32
N ARG A 54 -5.08 -10.26 -8.45
CA ARG A 54 -4.94 -9.19 -9.47
C ARG A 54 -6.25 -8.76 -10.10
N ASN A 55 -7.27 -9.62 -10.08
CA ASN A 55 -8.57 -9.36 -10.72
C ASN A 55 -9.60 -8.75 -9.75
N ALA A 56 -9.24 -8.55 -8.47
CA ALA A 56 -10.13 -7.97 -7.48
C ALA A 56 -10.66 -6.61 -7.94
N VAL A 57 -11.97 -6.42 -7.84
CA VAL A 57 -12.66 -5.15 -8.13
C VAL A 57 -13.77 -4.99 -7.10
N ARG A 58 -13.83 -3.82 -6.47
CA ARG A 58 -14.89 -3.46 -5.54
C ARG A 58 -15.46 -2.09 -5.92
N TYR A 59 -16.78 -2.01 -5.99
CA TYR A 59 -17.48 -0.73 -6.18
C TYR A 59 -17.67 -0.01 -4.84
N GLU A 60 -17.16 1.20 -4.74
CA GLU A 60 -17.22 2.05 -3.57
C GLU A 60 -18.39 3.03 -3.66
N LYS A 61 -19.56 2.58 -3.21
CA LYS A 61 -20.83 3.35 -3.34
C LYS A 61 -20.72 4.79 -2.83
N ARG A 62 -20.03 4.99 -1.69
CA ARG A 62 -19.93 6.31 -1.04
C ARG A 62 -19.24 7.37 -1.89
N VAL A 63 -18.34 6.96 -2.77
CA VAL A 63 -17.55 7.87 -3.62
C VAL A 63 -17.78 7.63 -5.11
N ASN A 64 -18.72 6.74 -5.45
CA ASN A 64 -19.06 6.36 -6.83
C ASN A 64 -17.81 6.02 -7.68
N ASP A 65 -16.98 5.13 -7.17
CA ASP A 65 -15.70 4.78 -7.79
C ASP A 65 -15.41 3.27 -7.63
N TYR A 66 -14.38 2.78 -8.29
CA TYR A 66 -13.95 1.39 -8.22
C TYR A 66 -12.56 1.28 -7.60
N SER A 67 -12.41 0.43 -6.58
CA SER A 67 -11.13 -0.07 -6.08
C SER A 67 -10.71 -1.28 -6.89
N VAL A 68 -9.46 -1.31 -7.38
CA VAL A 68 -9.04 -2.22 -8.46
C VAL A 68 -7.71 -2.90 -8.14
N GLY A 69 -7.64 -4.20 -8.40
CA GLY A 69 -6.41 -4.99 -8.50
C GLY A 69 -5.70 -5.27 -7.18
N LEU A 70 -4.42 -5.58 -7.28
CA LEU A 70 -3.59 -6.05 -6.17
C LEU A 70 -3.59 -5.12 -4.97
N MET A 71 -3.45 -3.83 -5.20
CA MET A 71 -3.36 -2.80 -4.16
C MET A 71 -4.70 -2.07 -3.93
N GLN A 72 -5.81 -2.53 -4.54
CA GLN A 72 -7.15 -1.93 -4.43
C GLN A 72 -7.14 -0.40 -4.60
N ILE A 73 -6.30 0.10 -5.53
CA ILE A 73 -6.26 1.53 -5.81
C ILE A 73 -7.55 1.99 -6.50
N ARG A 74 -8.13 3.08 -6.03
CA ARG A 74 -9.33 3.66 -6.66
C ARG A 74 -8.98 4.25 -8.02
N MET A 75 -9.89 4.11 -8.99
CA MET A 75 -9.71 4.66 -10.33
C MET A 75 -9.48 6.18 -10.29
N GLY A 76 -10.26 6.92 -9.50
CA GLY A 76 -10.07 8.37 -9.32
C GLY A 76 -8.71 8.72 -8.73
N THR A 77 -8.22 7.94 -7.75
CA THR A 77 -6.88 8.12 -7.18
C THR A 77 -5.78 7.86 -8.23
N ALA A 78 -5.92 6.80 -9.02
CA ALA A 78 -4.98 6.53 -10.12
C ALA A 78 -4.96 7.68 -11.15
N LYS A 79 -6.14 8.21 -11.53
CA LYS A 79 -6.27 9.36 -12.43
C LYS A 79 -5.60 10.62 -11.86
N MET A 80 -5.75 10.92 -10.58
CA MET A 80 -5.04 12.04 -9.92
C MET A 80 -3.52 11.89 -9.97
N LEU A 81 -3.03 10.65 -10.06
CA LEU A 81 -1.60 10.35 -10.24
C LEU A 81 -1.16 10.31 -11.70
N GLY A 82 -2.02 10.72 -12.64
CA GLY A 82 -1.72 10.77 -14.07
C GLY A 82 -2.09 9.51 -14.85
N TYR A 83 -2.90 8.59 -14.30
CA TYR A 83 -3.37 7.43 -15.03
C TYR A 83 -4.47 7.81 -16.04
N THR A 84 -4.27 7.44 -17.32
CA THR A 84 -5.22 7.71 -18.42
C THR A 84 -5.83 6.44 -19.01
N GLY A 85 -5.46 5.27 -18.47
CA GLY A 85 -5.93 3.98 -18.99
C GLY A 85 -7.32 3.56 -18.51
N SER A 86 -7.78 2.42 -19.03
CA SER A 86 -9.06 1.82 -18.64
C SER A 86 -8.95 1.03 -17.33
N LEU A 87 -10.09 0.72 -16.69
CA LEU A 87 -10.19 -0.15 -15.53
C LEU A 87 -9.51 -1.53 -15.79
N ARG A 88 -9.69 -2.08 -16.99
CA ARG A 88 -9.03 -3.34 -17.39
C ARG A 88 -7.52 -3.23 -17.35
N LYS A 89 -6.93 -2.14 -17.87
CA LYS A 89 -5.48 -1.90 -17.82
C LYS A 89 -4.99 -1.65 -16.39
N LEU A 90 -5.80 -1.05 -15.51
CA LEU A 90 -5.44 -0.85 -14.10
C LEU A 90 -5.32 -2.17 -13.31
N LYS A 91 -5.91 -3.28 -13.78
CA LYS A 91 -5.73 -4.63 -13.22
C LYS A 91 -4.39 -5.27 -13.55
N LEU A 92 -3.66 -4.76 -14.54
CA LEU A 92 -2.35 -5.30 -14.88
C LEU A 92 -1.39 -5.13 -13.67
N PRO A 93 -0.74 -6.19 -13.19
CA PRO A 93 0.05 -6.15 -11.96
C PRO A 93 1.06 -5.00 -11.92
N TRP A 94 1.79 -4.78 -13.01
CA TRP A 94 2.80 -3.74 -13.08
C TRP A 94 2.21 -2.32 -13.03
N VAL A 95 1.02 -2.11 -13.64
CA VAL A 95 0.29 -0.83 -13.57
C VAL A 95 -0.24 -0.59 -12.16
N ASN A 96 -0.88 -1.62 -11.61
CA ASN A 96 -1.53 -1.53 -10.30
C ASN A 96 -0.53 -1.25 -9.17
N ILE A 97 0.56 -2.01 -9.12
CA ILE A 97 1.61 -1.83 -8.11
C ILE A 97 2.32 -0.49 -8.32
N TYR A 98 2.54 -0.03 -9.55
CA TYR A 98 3.13 1.27 -9.82
C TYR A 98 2.31 2.43 -9.24
N TYR A 99 1.01 2.50 -9.57
CA TYR A 99 0.14 3.58 -9.06
C TYR A 99 -0.16 3.42 -7.57
N GLY A 100 -0.33 2.20 -7.09
CA GLY A 100 -0.54 1.91 -5.67
C GLY A 100 0.66 2.32 -4.81
N THR A 101 1.89 2.02 -5.22
CA THR A 101 3.10 2.43 -4.48
C THR A 101 3.32 3.94 -4.53
N ARG A 102 3.00 4.63 -5.63
CA ARG A 102 3.04 6.09 -5.70
C ARG A 102 2.05 6.72 -4.73
N TYR A 103 0.82 6.21 -4.67
CA TYR A 103 -0.17 6.69 -3.71
C TYR A 103 0.26 6.42 -2.26
N LEU A 104 0.76 5.21 -1.98
CA LEU A 104 1.29 4.86 -0.67
C LEU A 104 2.45 5.79 -0.26
N LYS A 105 3.36 6.10 -1.19
CA LYS A 105 4.45 7.06 -0.95
C LYS A 105 3.91 8.42 -0.52
N ASN A 106 2.91 8.94 -1.22
CA ASN A 106 2.29 10.22 -0.88
C ASN A 106 1.68 10.19 0.54
N CYS A 107 1.02 9.08 0.90
CA CYS A 107 0.49 8.89 2.25
C CYS A 107 1.60 8.86 3.32
N LEU A 108 2.66 8.08 3.09
CA LEU A 108 3.78 7.94 4.05
C LEU A 108 4.59 9.23 4.23
N VAL A 109 4.73 10.04 3.18
CA VAL A 109 5.42 11.33 3.27
C VAL A 109 4.58 12.37 3.99
N ARG A 110 3.27 12.33 3.80
CA ARG A 110 2.35 13.33 4.36
C ARG A 110 2.13 13.18 5.86
N TYR A 111 2.21 11.96 6.40
CA TYR A 111 1.92 11.69 7.81
C TYR A 111 3.19 11.30 8.57
N PRO A 112 3.49 11.99 9.71
CA PRO A 112 4.75 11.78 10.45
C PRO A 112 4.92 10.36 10.99
N ASN A 113 3.79 9.74 11.40
CA ASN A 113 3.76 8.35 11.81
C ASN A 113 3.49 7.45 10.60
N ASN A 114 4.40 6.52 10.32
CA ASN A 114 4.26 5.60 9.19
C ASN A 114 2.96 4.78 9.21
N TRP A 115 2.44 4.43 10.40
CA TRP A 115 1.18 3.72 10.52
C TRP A 115 -0.01 4.60 10.13
N ASP A 116 0.03 5.90 10.42
CA ASP A 116 -0.98 6.85 9.95
C ASP A 116 -0.98 6.96 8.44
N GLY A 117 0.19 6.90 7.80
CA GLY A 117 0.31 6.82 6.34
C GLY A 117 -0.30 5.55 5.76
N ILE A 118 -0.11 4.39 6.41
CA ILE A 118 -0.76 3.12 6.03
C ILE A 118 -2.28 3.21 6.16
N VAL A 119 -2.76 3.81 7.23
CA VAL A 119 -4.19 4.00 7.45
C VAL A 119 -4.77 5.01 6.45
N ALA A 120 -4.05 6.10 6.16
CA ALA A 120 -4.42 7.08 5.15
C ALA A 120 -4.56 6.46 3.75
N TYR A 121 -3.76 5.46 3.43
CA TYR A 121 -3.88 4.70 2.20
C TYR A 121 -5.27 4.06 2.05
N ASN A 122 -5.77 3.41 3.10
CA ASN A 122 -7.06 2.72 3.09
C ASN A 122 -8.25 3.68 3.17
N GLN A 123 -8.20 4.67 4.07
CA GLN A 123 -9.37 5.49 4.42
C GLN A 123 -9.37 6.87 3.75
N GLY A 124 -8.31 7.24 3.04
CA GLY A 124 -8.14 8.57 2.50
C GLY A 124 -7.54 9.52 3.54
N ARG A 125 -8.08 10.75 3.64
CA ARG A 125 -7.54 11.76 4.55
C ARG A 125 -7.89 11.46 6.01
N PRO A 126 -6.92 11.16 6.91
CA PRO A 126 -7.18 11.23 8.34
C PRO A 126 -7.49 12.67 8.75
N LEU A 127 -8.38 12.84 9.71
CA LEU A 127 -8.67 14.14 10.29
C LEU A 127 -7.64 14.44 11.39
N TRP A 128 -7.23 15.71 11.51
CA TRP A 128 -6.41 16.16 12.62
C TRP A 128 -7.29 16.41 13.83
N ASP A 129 -6.92 15.85 14.97
CA ASP A 129 -7.56 16.09 16.28
C ASP A 129 -6.66 17.02 17.09
N ASP A 130 -7.07 18.29 17.20
CA ASP A 130 -6.30 19.30 17.92
C ASP A 130 -6.21 19.00 19.42
N GLU A 131 -7.26 18.43 20.03
CA GLU A 131 -7.29 18.13 21.46
C GLU A 131 -6.28 17.05 21.84
N ARG A 132 -6.07 16.05 20.94
CA ARG A 132 -5.16 14.93 21.16
C ARG A 132 -3.83 15.07 20.45
N ASN A 133 -3.63 16.17 19.71
CA ASN A 133 -2.45 16.44 18.90
C ASN A 133 -2.05 15.23 18.03
N ARG A 134 -3.03 14.62 17.37
CA ARG A 134 -2.83 13.42 16.51
C ARG A 134 -3.84 13.36 15.38
N TYR A 135 -3.50 12.60 14.35
CA TYR A 135 -4.46 12.26 13.32
C TYR A 135 -5.46 11.22 13.82
N ILE A 136 -6.75 11.51 13.64
CA ILE A 136 -7.83 10.54 13.82
C ILE A 136 -8.43 10.19 12.46
N LEU A 137 -8.96 9.00 12.36
CA LEU A 137 -9.59 8.52 11.16
C LEU A 137 -11.10 8.75 11.22
N PRO A 138 -11.75 9.02 10.08
CA PRO A 138 -13.16 9.36 10.04
C PRO A 138 -14.11 8.38 10.73
N ASN A 139 -13.67 7.14 10.98
CA ASN A 139 -14.49 6.06 11.56
C ASN A 139 -14.03 5.62 12.97
N GLY A 140 -13.17 6.37 13.64
CA GLY A 140 -12.74 6.06 15.02
C GLY A 140 -11.97 4.75 15.22
N ARG A 141 -11.62 4.04 14.14
CA ARG A 141 -10.92 2.74 14.18
C ARG A 141 -9.60 2.72 13.39
N PRO A 142 -8.70 3.67 13.66
CA PRO A 142 -7.41 3.74 12.96
C PRO A 142 -6.58 2.47 13.15
N GLN A 143 -6.60 1.98 14.37
CA GLN A 143 -5.75 0.88 14.80
C GLN A 143 -6.08 -0.44 14.10
N HIS A 144 -7.35 -0.68 13.73
CA HIS A 144 -7.77 -1.97 13.18
C HIS A 144 -7.11 -2.30 11.83
N TYR A 145 -7.11 -1.35 10.89
CA TYR A 145 -6.49 -1.59 9.58
C TYR A 145 -4.96 -1.73 9.70
N ALA A 146 -4.32 -0.87 10.48
CA ALA A 146 -2.88 -0.96 10.75
C ALA A 146 -2.52 -2.30 11.37
N ASN A 147 -3.30 -2.80 12.34
CA ASN A 147 -3.09 -4.11 12.96
C ASN A 147 -3.23 -5.27 11.98
N ILE A 148 -4.18 -5.20 11.02
CA ILE A 148 -4.31 -6.20 9.96
C ILE A 148 -3.06 -6.22 9.09
N VAL A 149 -2.60 -5.06 8.63
CA VAL A 149 -1.37 -4.95 7.81
C VAL A 149 -0.15 -5.43 8.59
N GLN A 150 -0.04 -5.09 9.87
CA GLN A 150 1.03 -5.57 10.75
C GLN A 150 1.01 -7.10 10.90
N GLY A 151 -0.15 -7.69 11.08
CA GLY A 151 -0.31 -9.15 11.14
C GLY A 151 0.11 -9.84 9.83
N LYS A 152 -0.22 -9.24 8.68
CA LYS A 152 0.25 -9.74 7.37
C LYS A 152 1.76 -9.57 7.22
N LEU A 153 2.32 -8.44 7.66
CA LEU A 153 3.75 -8.19 7.64
C LEU A 153 4.51 -9.24 8.43
N LEU A 154 4.07 -9.55 9.65
CA LEU A 154 4.68 -10.60 10.48
C LEU A 154 4.67 -11.96 9.77
N LYS A 155 3.54 -12.37 9.17
CA LYS A 155 3.44 -13.65 8.43
C LYS A 155 4.37 -13.73 7.23
N ILE A 156 4.65 -12.61 6.56
CA ILE A 156 5.54 -12.54 5.40
C ILE A 156 7.01 -12.57 5.82
N THR A 157 7.32 -12.09 7.03
CA THR A 157 8.69 -11.92 7.52
C THR A 157 9.16 -12.96 8.53
N SER A 158 8.22 -13.72 9.11
CA SER A 158 8.58 -14.78 10.07
C SER A 158 8.92 -16.09 9.36
N PRO A 159 9.96 -16.80 9.79
CA PRO A 159 10.12 -18.20 9.41
C PRO A 159 8.89 -18.94 9.94
N SER A 160 8.30 -19.81 9.12
CA SER A 160 7.22 -20.69 9.63
C SER A 160 7.85 -21.66 10.61
N TYR A 161 7.32 -21.71 11.79
CA TYR A 161 7.54 -22.80 12.72
C TYR A 161 6.88 -24.07 12.18
#